data_f0da76b5060a3efc76bfb146ca06ee7a
#
_entry.id   f0da76b5060a3efc76bfb146ca06ee7a
#
_cell.length_a   1.000
_cell.length_b   1.000
_cell.length_c   1.000
_cell.angle_alpha   90.00
_cell.angle_beta   90.00
_cell.angle_gamma   90.00
#
_symmetry.space_group_name_H-M   'P 1'
#
loop_
_entity.id
_entity.type
_entity.pdbx_description
1 polymer ?
#
loop_
_entity_poly.entity_id
_entity_poly.type
_entity_poly.pdbx_seq_one_letter_code
_entity_poly.pdbx_strand_id
1 'polypeptide(L)'
;MKKVILIADDSPTIRKFVSFSLKAQGFEVLAACDGMEAIELLPTTNIDLIITDLNMPNMDGFELIKAIRDNEANKNIPIIILSSLKGSEEIRKGLTAGANSYMVKPFDPKRIQYEVAKYIN
;
A
#
# COMPACT_ATOMS: atom_id res chain seq x y z
N MET A 1 6.78 -19.89 4.01
CA MET A 1 5.72 -19.32 3.15
C MET A 1 6.06 -17.88 2.78
N LYS A 2 5.70 -17.50 1.58
CA LYS A 2 5.95 -16.12 1.13
C LYS A 2 5.03 -15.15 1.83
N LYS A 3 5.57 -13.99 2.18
CA LYS A 3 4.74 -12.88 2.65
C LYS A 3 4.00 -12.27 1.46
N VAL A 4 2.79 -11.79 1.71
CA VAL A 4 1.89 -11.25 0.68
C VAL A 4 1.74 -9.76 0.85
N ILE A 5 1.96 -9.01 -0.23
CA ILE A 5 1.82 -7.56 -0.26
C ILE A 5 0.68 -7.21 -1.22
N LEU A 6 -0.21 -6.33 -0.77
CA LEU A 6 -1.28 -5.79 -1.60
C LEU A 6 -0.90 -4.38 -2.03
N ILE A 7 -0.85 -4.14 -3.34
CA ILE A 7 -0.63 -2.80 -3.90
C ILE A 7 -1.94 -2.27 -4.48
N ALA A 8 -2.35 -1.07 -4.06
CA ALA A 8 -3.51 -0.38 -4.58
C ALA A 8 -3.08 0.93 -5.23
N ASP A 9 -3.25 1.02 -6.55
CA ASP A 9 -2.86 2.21 -7.33
C ASP A 9 -3.61 2.15 -8.65
N ASP A 10 -4.18 3.26 -9.09
CA ASP A 10 -4.93 3.30 -10.34
C ASP A 10 -4.04 3.32 -11.59
N SER A 11 -2.73 3.54 -11.43
CA SER A 11 -1.79 3.52 -12.54
C SER A 11 -1.30 2.10 -12.82
N PRO A 12 -1.58 1.53 -14.01
CA PRO A 12 -1.05 0.21 -14.36
C PRO A 12 0.48 0.18 -14.36
N THR A 13 1.12 1.28 -14.75
CA THR A 13 2.57 1.38 -14.77
C THR A 13 3.16 1.25 -13.37
N ILE A 14 2.57 1.97 -12.41
CA ILE A 14 3.03 1.90 -11.02
C ILE A 14 2.78 0.51 -10.44
N ARG A 15 1.59 -0.07 -10.67
CA ARG A 15 1.31 -1.43 -10.19
C ARG A 15 2.35 -2.44 -10.71
N LYS A 16 2.67 -2.37 -12.00
CA LYS A 16 3.66 -3.28 -12.59
C LYS A 16 5.05 -3.06 -12.01
N PHE A 17 5.46 -1.81 -11.87
CA PHE A 17 6.78 -1.47 -11.38
C PHE A 17 6.97 -1.94 -9.92
N VAL A 18 6.03 -1.63 -9.07
CA VAL A 18 6.08 -2.02 -7.65
C VAL A 18 5.99 -3.54 -7.52
N SER A 19 5.07 -4.17 -8.26
CA SER A 19 4.92 -5.63 -8.22
C SER A 19 6.21 -6.34 -8.65
N PHE A 20 6.82 -5.89 -9.74
CA PHE A 20 8.07 -6.47 -10.23
C PHE A 20 9.17 -6.34 -9.17
N SER A 21 9.32 -5.14 -8.59
CA SER A 21 10.36 -4.88 -7.60
C SER A 21 10.23 -5.77 -6.37
N LEU A 22 9.01 -6.00 -5.92
CA LEU A 22 8.76 -6.79 -4.71
C LEU A 22 8.79 -8.29 -4.99
N LYS A 23 8.32 -8.73 -6.15
CA LYS A 23 8.45 -10.13 -6.53
C LYS A 23 9.91 -10.55 -6.66
N ALA A 24 10.76 -9.64 -7.12
CA ALA A 24 12.20 -9.89 -7.19
C ALA A 24 12.82 -10.14 -5.82
N GLN A 25 12.18 -9.63 -4.76
CA GLN A 25 12.61 -9.84 -3.37
C GLN A 25 12.00 -11.09 -2.74
N GLY A 26 11.19 -11.84 -3.48
CA GLY A 26 10.59 -13.07 -2.98
C GLY A 26 9.20 -12.91 -2.39
N PHE A 27 8.59 -11.72 -2.47
CA PHE A 27 7.22 -11.52 -2.00
C PHE A 27 6.19 -11.96 -3.03
N GLU A 28 5.03 -12.36 -2.55
CA GLU A 28 3.85 -12.53 -3.39
C GLU A 28 3.12 -11.19 -3.42
N VAL A 29 2.63 -10.77 -4.59
CA VAL A 29 2.01 -9.46 -4.74
C VAL A 29 0.64 -9.59 -5.37
N LEU A 30 -0.37 -9.01 -4.71
CA LEU A 30 -1.71 -8.83 -5.27
C LEU A 30 -1.86 -7.36 -5.64
N ALA A 31 -2.51 -7.08 -6.75
CA ALA A 31 -2.66 -5.71 -7.25
C ALA A 31 -4.13 -5.34 -7.38
N ALA A 32 -4.48 -4.15 -6.91
CA ALA A 32 -5.81 -3.58 -7.01
C ALA A 32 -5.73 -2.22 -7.71
N CYS A 33 -6.74 -1.90 -8.51
CA CYS A 33 -6.76 -0.63 -9.25
C CYS A 33 -7.38 0.51 -8.46
N ASP A 34 -8.06 0.21 -7.35
CA ASP A 34 -8.65 1.22 -6.46
C ASP A 34 -8.89 0.62 -5.07
N GLY A 35 -9.41 1.45 -4.17
CA GLY A 35 -9.67 1.02 -2.80
C GLY A 35 -10.76 -0.03 -2.68
N MET A 36 -11.78 0.02 -3.54
CA MET A 36 -12.86 -0.96 -3.50
C MET A 36 -12.35 -2.35 -3.85
N GLU A 37 -11.54 -2.46 -4.90
CA GLU A 37 -10.94 -3.73 -5.29
C GLU A 37 -10.01 -4.26 -4.19
N ALA A 38 -9.26 -3.35 -3.54
CA ALA A 38 -8.40 -3.73 -2.42
C ALA A 38 -9.21 -4.33 -1.28
N ILE A 39 -10.33 -3.72 -0.92
CA ILE A 39 -11.23 -4.22 0.13
C ILE A 39 -11.74 -5.61 -0.22
N GLU A 40 -12.07 -5.85 -1.48
CA GLU A 40 -12.56 -7.16 -1.92
C GLU A 40 -11.49 -8.25 -1.82
N LEU A 41 -10.22 -7.89 -1.95
CA LEU A 41 -9.12 -8.83 -1.87
C LEU A 41 -8.73 -9.20 -0.44
N LEU A 42 -8.98 -8.32 0.53
CA LEU A 42 -8.54 -8.54 1.91
C LEU A 42 -9.03 -9.86 2.52
N PRO A 43 -10.30 -10.26 2.38
CA PRO A 43 -10.75 -11.51 3.00
C PRO A 43 -10.31 -12.76 2.26
N THR A 44 -9.76 -12.63 1.05
CA THR A 44 -9.42 -13.80 0.22
C THR A 44 -8.02 -14.36 0.52
N THR A 45 -7.15 -13.57 1.13
CA THR A 45 -5.76 -13.93 1.37
C THR A 45 -5.26 -13.20 2.61
N ASN A 46 -4.37 -13.83 3.37
CA ASN A 46 -3.71 -13.16 4.49
C ASN A 46 -2.70 -12.16 3.93
N ILE A 47 -3.00 -10.88 4.06
CA ILE A 47 -2.15 -9.80 3.59
C ILE A 47 -1.21 -9.38 4.71
N ASP A 48 0.08 -9.30 4.43
CA ASP A 48 1.10 -8.95 5.42
C ASP A 48 1.49 -7.48 5.39
N LEU A 49 1.26 -6.80 4.27
CA LEU A 49 1.56 -5.38 4.11
C LEU A 49 0.73 -4.81 2.98
N ILE A 50 0.33 -3.55 3.12
CA ILE A 50 -0.43 -2.84 2.08
C ILE A 50 0.33 -1.61 1.65
N ILE A 51 0.44 -1.41 0.33
CA ILE A 51 0.98 -0.18 -0.26
C ILE A 51 -0.16 0.45 -1.03
N THR A 52 -0.49 1.70 -0.76
CA THR A 52 -1.62 2.36 -1.42
C THR A 52 -1.28 3.77 -1.87
N ASP A 53 -1.78 4.14 -3.05
CA ASP A 53 -1.85 5.52 -3.49
C ASP A 53 -2.97 6.22 -2.72
N LEU A 54 -3.01 7.54 -2.77
CA LEU A 54 -4.07 8.34 -2.16
C LEU A 54 -5.17 8.69 -3.15
N ASN A 55 -4.80 9.06 -4.38
CA ASN A 55 -5.75 9.47 -5.41
C ASN A 55 -6.15 8.29 -6.27
N MET A 56 -7.31 7.71 -5.97
CA MET A 56 -7.86 6.59 -6.73
C MET A 56 -9.36 6.80 -6.91
N PRO A 57 -9.94 6.27 -8.01
CA PRO A 57 -11.39 6.36 -8.18
C PRO A 57 -12.11 5.42 -7.21
N ASN A 58 -13.40 5.62 -7.05
CA ASN A 58 -14.32 4.80 -6.26
C ASN A 58 -14.08 4.86 -4.76
N MET A 59 -12.89 4.53 -4.30
CA MET A 59 -12.47 4.66 -2.90
C MET A 59 -11.02 5.11 -2.90
N ASP A 60 -10.73 6.27 -2.32
CA ASP A 60 -9.37 6.80 -2.27
C ASP A 60 -8.56 6.13 -1.16
N GLY A 61 -7.26 6.49 -1.09
CA GLY A 61 -6.35 5.88 -0.13
C GLY A 61 -6.69 6.19 1.33
N PHE A 62 -7.20 7.39 1.63
CA PHE A 62 -7.59 7.73 3.00
C PHE A 62 -8.78 6.89 3.45
N GLU A 63 -9.77 6.73 2.57
CA GLU A 63 -10.94 5.90 2.85
C GLU A 63 -10.54 4.43 3.02
N LEU A 64 -9.61 3.95 2.19
CA LEU A 64 -9.10 2.59 2.29
C LEU A 64 -8.39 2.37 3.63
N ILE A 65 -7.51 3.28 4.03
CA ILE A 65 -6.77 3.18 5.29
C ILE A 65 -7.76 3.12 6.46
N LYS A 66 -8.76 3.99 6.44
CA LYS A 66 -9.77 3.99 7.50
C LYS A 66 -10.52 2.66 7.56
N ALA A 67 -10.92 2.12 6.43
CA ALA A 67 -11.62 0.84 6.37
C ALA A 67 -10.75 -0.29 6.93
N ILE A 68 -9.46 -0.29 6.61
CA ILE A 68 -8.53 -1.30 7.12
C ILE A 68 -8.38 -1.17 8.64
N ARG A 69 -8.19 0.04 9.15
CA ARG A 69 -7.99 0.26 10.59
C ARG A 69 -9.25 0.02 11.41
N ASP A 70 -10.42 0.18 10.82
CA ASP A 70 -11.69 -0.07 11.50
C ASP A 70 -12.07 -1.55 11.52
N ASN A 71 -11.38 -2.40 10.78
CA ASN A 71 -11.67 -3.82 10.71
C ASN A 71 -10.76 -4.59 11.67
N GLU A 72 -11.37 -5.33 12.62
CA GLU A 72 -10.62 -6.07 13.64
C GLU A 72 -9.60 -7.05 13.05
N ALA A 73 -9.92 -7.70 11.94
CA ALA A 73 -9.05 -8.68 11.32
C ALA A 73 -7.81 -8.04 10.67
N ASN A 74 -7.90 -6.76 10.27
CA ASN A 74 -6.88 -6.11 9.45
C ASN A 74 -6.23 -4.88 10.11
N LYS A 75 -6.69 -4.49 11.29
CA LYS A 75 -6.27 -3.20 11.90
C LYS A 75 -4.78 -3.07 12.18
N ASN A 76 -4.05 -4.16 12.22
CA ASN A 76 -2.62 -4.15 12.52
C ASN A 76 -1.73 -4.35 11.29
N ILE A 77 -2.31 -4.47 10.10
CA ILE A 77 -1.51 -4.64 8.88
C ILE A 77 -0.72 -3.36 8.62
N PRO A 78 0.60 -3.42 8.42
CA PRO A 78 1.37 -2.22 8.06
C PRO A 78 0.90 -1.63 6.74
N ILE A 79 0.80 -0.30 6.68
CA ILE A 79 0.36 0.42 5.49
C ILE A 79 1.41 1.44 5.11
N ILE A 80 1.85 1.42 3.85
CA ILE A 80 2.75 2.41 3.28
C ILE A 80 1.96 3.18 2.23
N ILE A 81 1.94 4.51 2.35
CA ILE A 81 1.36 5.36 1.31
C ILE A 81 2.42 5.63 0.26
N LEU A 82 2.02 5.58 -1.01
CA LEU A 82 2.87 5.87 -2.16
C LEU A 82 2.15 6.89 -3.02
N SER A 83 2.58 8.15 -2.99
CA SER A 83 1.83 9.24 -3.61
C SER A 83 2.74 10.30 -4.22
N SER A 84 2.23 11.01 -5.22
CA SER A 84 2.90 12.18 -5.79
C SER A 84 2.69 13.44 -4.94
N LEU A 85 1.77 13.41 -3.97
CA LEU A 85 1.53 14.53 -3.06
C LEU A 85 2.66 14.57 -2.02
N LYS A 86 3.39 15.67 -1.97
CA LYS A 86 4.60 15.77 -1.15
C LYS A 86 4.58 16.87 -0.10
N GLY A 87 3.47 17.57 0.06
CA GLY A 87 3.35 18.60 1.08
C GLY A 87 3.33 18.01 2.49
N SER A 88 3.86 18.76 3.46
CA SER A 88 3.90 18.30 4.85
C SER A 88 2.49 18.02 5.41
N GLU A 89 1.50 18.80 4.97
CA GLU A 89 0.11 18.60 5.39
C GLU A 89 -0.43 17.25 4.91
N GLU A 90 -0.14 16.89 3.64
CA GLU A 90 -0.60 15.61 3.08
C GLU A 90 0.06 14.44 3.79
N ILE A 91 1.36 14.55 4.06
CA ILE A 91 2.09 13.50 4.77
C ILE A 91 1.53 13.32 6.18
N ARG A 92 1.31 14.42 6.91
CA ARG A 92 0.75 14.38 8.26
C ARG A 92 -0.65 13.75 8.25
N LYS A 93 -1.47 14.12 7.28
CA LYS A 93 -2.83 13.59 7.14
C LYS A 93 -2.82 12.09 6.91
N GLY A 94 -1.90 11.61 6.05
CA GLY A 94 -1.78 10.18 5.79
C GLY A 94 -1.36 9.39 7.01
N LEU A 95 -0.37 9.87 7.73
CA LEU A 95 0.10 9.21 8.95
C LEU A 95 -0.95 9.24 10.05
N THR A 96 -1.65 10.37 10.19
CA THR A 96 -2.73 10.50 11.17
C THR A 96 -3.89 9.54 10.87
N ALA A 97 -4.16 9.30 9.58
CA ALA A 97 -5.20 8.36 9.17
C ALA A 97 -4.88 6.91 9.53
N GLY A 98 -3.61 6.61 9.81
CA GLY A 98 -3.22 5.28 10.26
C GLY A 98 -2.13 4.61 9.44
N ALA A 99 -1.52 5.30 8.47
CA ALA A 99 -0.41 4.74 7.71
C ALA A 99 0.85 4.70 8.56
N ASN A 100 1.70 3.71 8.29
CA ASN A 100 2.98 3.55 9.00
C ASN A 100 4.10 4.34 8.36
N SER A 101 4.05 4.51 7.04
CA SER A 101 5.06 5.24 6.27
C SER A 101 4.42 5.95 5.08
N TYR A 102 5.13 6.97 4.58
CA TYR A 102 4.70 7.74 3.43
C TYR A 102 5.88 7.88 2.48
N MET A 103 5.73 7.41 1.24
CA MET A 103 6.75 7.56 0.20
C MET A 103 6.24 8.47 -0.89
N VAL A 104 7.08 9.40 -1.32
CA VAL A 104 6.73 10.35 -2.37
C VAL A 104 7.24 9.83 -3.72
N LYS A 105 6.40 9.84 -4.74
CA LYS A 105 6.78 9.53 -6.12
C LYS A 105 7.58 10.71 -6.69
N PRO A 106 8.56 10.50 -7.56
CA PRO A 106 9.04 9.21 -8.03
C PRO A 106 10.00 8.56 -7.02
N PHE A 107 10.15 7.26 -7.13
CA PHE A 107 10.99 6.47 -6.24
C PHE A 107 11.67 5.36 -7.06
N ASP A 108 12.73 4.78 -6.50
CA ASP A 108 13.41 3.66 -7.16
C ASP A 108 13.11 2.33 -6.42
N PRO A 109 13.45 1.18 -7.04
CA PRO A 109 13.19 -0.12 -6.43
C PRO A 109 13.85 -0.30 -5.06
N LYS A 110 15.03 0.24 -4.87
CA LYS A 110 15.75 0.12 -3.59
C LYS A 110 15.01 0.83 -2.48
N ARG A 111 14.40 1.98 -2.77
CA ARG A 111 13.65 2.72 -1.76
C ARG A 111 12.41 1.95 -1.32
N ILE A 112 11.68 1.34 -2.26
CA ILE A 112 10.54 0.51 -1.93
C ILE A 112 10.98 -0.68 -1.08
N GLN A 113 12.02 -1.37 -1.50
CA GLN A 113 12.54 -2.53 -0.80
C GLN A 113 12.95 -2.17 0.63
N TYR A 114 13.60 -1.03 0.80
CA TYR A 114 14.02 -0.54 2.10
C TYR A 114 12.83 -0.27 3.02
N GLU A 115 11.80 0.43 2.51
CA GLU A 115 10.62 0.74 3.31
C GLU A 115 9.84 -0.51 3.69
N VAL A 116 9.68 -1.45 2.76
CA VAL A 116 8.99 -2.70 3.03
C VAL A 116 9.73 -3.52 4.09
N ALA A 117 11.06 -3.56 4.01
CA ALA A 117 11.88 -4.32 4.95
C ALA A 117 11.76 -3.85 6.41
N LYS A 118 11.29 -2.63 6.64
CA LYS A 118 11.03 -2.14 8.00
C LYS A 118 9.89 -2.89 8.68
N TYR A 119 9.01 -3.50 7.92
CA TYR A 119 7.79 -4.09 8.46
C TYR A 119 7.69 -5.59 8.26
N ILE A 120 8.20 -6.12 7.16
CA ILE A 120 8.17 -7.55 6.86
C ILE A 120 9.47 -8.00 6.20
N ASN A 121 9.75 -9.29 6.30
CA ASN A 121 10.93 -9.90 5.69
C ASN A 121 10.54 -10.89 4.61
#